data_91e01ba91e4db4e6bb89bbd9343fb124
#
_entry.id   91e01ba91e4db4e6bb89bbd9343fb124
#
_cell.length_a   1.000
_cell.length_b   1.000
_cell.length_c   1.000
_cell.angle_alpha   90.00
_cell.angle_beta   90.00
_cell.angle_gamma   90.00
#
_symmetry.space_group_name_H-M   'P 1'
#
loop_
_entity.id
_entity.type
_entity.pdbx_description
1 polymer ?
#
loop_
_entity_poly.entity_id
_entity_poly.type
_entity_poly.pdbx_seq_one_letter_code
_entity_poly.pdbx_strand_id
1 'polypeptide(L)'
;LLQNLSLAVSNTALELPSGRKLPLRLSGGVSWYPENSTDLSTLKKYADFAMYQVKKAEKGYITEFDLELFTKNAKETEMRRLFHKMLNEELFTYYFQPIVSATDGSIYAYEALMRGNLPALTRPDQILQLAHEEECLHEIERLTMFLSAKSYATFLSTHQIRGDELLFVNSIASQY
;
A
#
# COMPACT_ATOMS: atom_id res chain seq x y z
N LEU A 1 25.54 7.73 25.26
CA LEU A 1 24.94 7.12 26.45
C LEU A 1 24.07 5.91 26.07
N LEU A 2 23.09 6.08 25.18
CA LEU A 2 22.11 5.06 24.80
C LEU A 2 22.73 3.82 24.09
N GLN A 3 23.70 4.03 23.20
CA GLN A 3 24.45 2.94 22.57
C GLN A 3 25.25 2.15 23.60
N ASN A 4 25.83 2.83 24.60
CA ASN A 4 26.56 2.16 25.68
C ASN A 4 25.62 1.29 26.55
N LEU A 5 24.37 1.73 26.75
CA LEU A 5 23.36 0.93 27.44
C LEU A 5 23.02 -0.35 26.68
N SER A 6 22.76 -0.22 25.35
CA SER A 6 22.49 -1.39 24.50
C SER A 6 23.67 -2.39 24.51
N LEU A 7 24.89 -1.89 24.39
CA LEU A 7 26.11 -2.70 24.47
C LEU A 7 26.28 -3.37 25.85
N ALA A 8 26.04 -2.66 26.93
CA ALA A 8 26.12 -3.22 28.29
C ALA A 8 25.13 -4.38 28.48
N VAL A 9 23.90 -4.22 27.98
CA VAL A 9 22.89 -5.28 28.02
C VAL A 9 23.27 -6.46 27.12
N SER A 10 23.78 -6.21 25.91
CA SER A 10 24.19 -7.27 24.98
C SER A 10 25.39 -8.11 25.51
N ASN A 11 26.26 -7.49 26.31
CA ASN A 11 27.39 -8.16 26.97
C ASN A 11 26.97 -8.92 28.23
N THR A 12 25.69 -8.80 28.64
CA THR A 12 25.17 -9.51 29.81
C THR A 12 24.40 -10.75 29.34
N ALA A 13 24.73 -11.90 29.88
CA ALA A 13 23.97 -13.13 29.63
C ALA A 13 23.13 -13.46 30.86
N LEU A 14 21.85 -13.77 30.62
CA LEU A 14 20.97 -14.31 31.65
C LEU A 14 21.26 -15.80 31.81
N GLU A 15 21.67 -16.20 33.01
CA GLU A 15 21.90 -17.62 33.35
C GLU A 15 20.59 -18.23 33.86
N LEU A 16 20.14 -19.26 33.18
CA LEU A 16 18.95 -20.01 33.59
C LEU A 16 19.25 -21.02 34.68
N PRO A 17 18.26 -21.48 35.45
CA PRO A 17 18.49 -22.55 36.47
C PRO A 17 19.10 -23.85 35.91
N SER A 18 18.94 -24.06 34.59
CA SER A 18 19.56 -25.17 33.84
C SER A 18 21.05 -24.98 33.53
N GLY A 19 21.67 -23.86 33.92
CA GLY A 19 23.04 -23.48 33.54
C GLY A 19 23.20 -22.92 32.13
N ARG A 20 22.09 -22.85 31.35
CA ARG A 20 22.11 -22.28 29.99
C ARG A 20 22.18 -20.75 30.06
N LYS A 21 23.07 -20.15 29.29
CA LYS A 21 23.20 -18.70 29.14
C LYS A 21 22.40 -18.22 27.94
N LEU A 22 21.53 -17.22 28.15
CA LEU A 22 20.76 -16.55 27.10
C LEU A 22 21.31 -15.15 26.87
N PRO A 23 21.68 -14.79 25.63
CA PRO A 23 22.07 -13.42 25.31
C PRO A 23 20.85 -12.49 25.44
N LEU A 24 21.05 -11.35 26.10
CA LEU A 24 20.03 -10.31 26.19
C LEU A 24 20.20 -9.30 25.04
N ARG A 25 19.08 -8.81 24.54
CA ARG A 25 19.05 -7.73 23.54
C ARG A 25 18.05 -6.66 23.96
N LEU A 26 18.46 -5.41 23.86
CA LEU A 26 17.64 -4.24 24.18
C LEU A 26 17.33 -3.48 22.89
N SER A 27 16.05 -3.35 22.55
CA SER A 27 15.59 -2.46 21.49
C SER A 27 14.87 -1.27 22.11
N GLY A 28 15.17 -0.07 21.65
CA GLY A 28 14.57 1.16 22.17
C GLY A 28 14.38 2.21 21.09
N GLY A 29 13.46 3.13 21.35
CA GLY A 29 13.25 4.34 20.55
C GLY A 29 13.35 5.56 21.43
N VAL A 30 13.83 6.66 20.87
CA VAL A 30 14.03 7.93 21.57
C VAL A 30 13.39 9.07 20.79
N SER A 31 12.75 9.96 21.52
CA SER A 31 12.30 11.26 21.02
C SER A 31 12.77 12.37 21.98
N TRP A 32 13.02 13.53 21.41
CA TRP A 32 13.62 14.65 22.15
C TRP A 32 12.64 15.78 22.42
N TYR A 33 12.67 16.30 23.64
CA TYR A 33 11.98 17.53 24.02
C TYR A 33 12.98 18.70 23.95
N PRO A 34 12.60 19.86 23.40
CA PRO A 34 11.35 20.16 22.68
C PRO A 34 11.43 19.86 21.16
N GLU A 35 12.54 19.32 20.66
CA GLU A 35 12.89 19.24 19.24
C GLU A 35 11.86 18.45 18.42
N ASN A 36 11.41 17.30 18.92
CA ASN A 36 10.42 16.49 18.23
C ASN A 36 8.99 16.88 18.59
N SER A 37 8.73 17.29 19.84
CA SER A 37 7.44 17.79 20.31
C SER A 37 7.56 18.41 21.70
N THR A 38 6.63 19.32 22.04
CA THR A 38 6.45 19.83 23.40
C THR A 38 5.36 19.08 24.18
N ASP A 39 4.62 18.17 23.52
CA ASP A 39 3.60 17.33 24.15
C ASP A 39 4.16 15.97 24.51
N LEU A 40 4.03 15.57 25.78
CA LEU A 40 4.55 14.31 26.30
C LEU A 40 3.91 13.08 25.63
N SER A 41 2.61 13.13 25.32
CA SER A 41 1.90 12.02 24.67
C SER A 41 2.41 11.80 23.26
N THR A 42 2.69 12.87 22.53
CA THR A 42 3.29 12.85 21.20
C THR A 42 4.72 12.34 21.24
N LEU A 43 5.55 12.80 22.19
CA LEU A 43 6.91 12.28 22.37
C LEU A 43 6.91 10.78 22.62
N LYS A 44 6.04 10.30 23.51
CA LYS A 44 5.91 8.86 23.75
C LYS A 44 5.55 8.09 22.47
N LYS A 45 4.58 8.57 21.69
CA LYS A 45 4.19 7.98 20.41
C LYS A 45 5.36 7.93 19.42
N TYR A 46 6.19 8.97 19.38
CA TYR A 46 7.36 9.05 18.50
C TYR A 46 8.46 8.09 18.92
N ALA A 47 8.73 7.98 20.24
CA ALA A 47 9.67 7.00 20.74
C ALA A 47 9.19 5.56 20.52
N ASP A 48 7.90 5.28 20.72
CA ASP A 48 7.31 3.97 20.43
C ASP A 48 7.42 3.61 18.94
N PHE A 49 7.18 4.58 18.03
CA PHE A 49 7.39 4.38 16.60
C PHE A 49 8.84 4.02 16.28
N ALA A 50 9.81 4.79 16.80
CA ALA A 50 11.23 4.53 16.59
C ALA A 50 11.63 3.13 17.10
N MET A 51 11.17 2.74 18.30
CA MET A 51 11.38 1.40 18.84
C MET A 51 10.79 0.30 17.96
N TYR A 52 9.59 0.54 17.39
CA TYR A 52 8.94 -0.43 16.50
C TYR A 52 9.75 -0.65 15.21
N GLN A 53 10.34 0.43 14.63
CA GLN A 53 11.21 0.30 13.46
C GLN A 53 12.42 -0.59 13.74
N VAL A 54 13.06 -0.43 14.90
CA VAL A 54 14.16 -1.30 15.33
C VAL A 54 13.70 -2.76 15.41
N LYS A 55 12.55 -3.04 16.01
CA LYS A 55 12.04 -4.41 16.16
C LYS A 55 11.70 -5.07 14.82
N LYS A 56 11.29 -4.25 13.83
CA LYS A 56 10.96 -4.73 12.48
C LYS A 56 12.20 -5.03 11.63
N ALA A 57 13.25 -4.21 11.76
CA ALA A 57 14.48 -4.35 11.00
C ALA A 57 15.43 -5.35 11.66
N GLU A 58 16.17 -4.94 12.67
CA GLU A 58 17.13 -5.76 13.39
C GLU A 58 17.04 -5.44 14.89
N LYS A 59 16.80 -6.47 15.71
CA LYS A 59 16.66 -6.31 17.16
C LYS A 59 18.00 -6.05 17.85
N GLY A 60 18.01 -5.22 18.88
CA GLY A 60 19.15 -5.07 19.78
C GLY A 60 19.88 -3.73 19.69
N TYR A 61 19.27 -2.70 19.12
CA TYR A 61 19.82 -1.35 19.16
C TYR A 61 18.77 -0.31 19.55
N ILE A 62 19.21 0.92 19.80
CA ILE A 62 18.35 2.06 20.12
C ILE A 62 18.48 3.07 19.00
N THR A 63 17.35 3.58 18.49
CA THR A 63 17.31 4.59 17.45
C THR A 63 16.52 5.83 17.88
N GLU A 64 16.84 6.96 17.28
CA GLU A 64 16.11 8.20 17.46
C GLU A 64 14.91 8.28 16.53
N PHE A 65 13.92 9.07 16.91
CA PHE A 65 12.76 9.35 16.07
C PHE A 65 13.17 10.12 14.81
N ASP A 66 12.65 9.63 13.68
CA ASP A 66 12.80 10.23 12.37
C ASP A 66 11.42 10.69 11.87
N LEU A 67 11.24 12.00 11.73
CA LEU A 67 9.98 12.60 11.29
C LEU A 67 9.65 12.27 9.81
N GLU A 68 10.66 12.20 8.96
CA GLU A 68 10.46 11.89 7.54
C GLU A 68 9.97 10.45 7.39
N LEU A 69 10.63 9.51 8.06
CA LEU A 69 10.24 8.11 8.10
C LEU A 69 8.83 7.92 8.70
N PHE A 70 8.51 8.64 9.78
CA PHE A 70 7.19 8.63 10.40
C PHE A 70 6.10 9.11 9.44
N THR A 71 6.35 10.23 8.76
CA THR A 71 5.41 10.82 7.81
C THR A 71 5.20 9.90 6.59
N LYS A 72 6.28 9.31 6.08
CA LYS A 72 6.22 8.33 4.99
C LYS A 72 5.38 7.11 5.38
N ASN A 73 5.65 6.53 6.55
CA ASN A 73 4.91 5.37 7.05
C ASN A 73 3.42 5.66 7.26
N ALA A 74 3.09 6.86 7.77
CA ALA A 74 1.71 7.28 7.94
C ALA A 74 0.97 7.40 6.58
N LYS A 75 1.64 7.95 5.55
CA LYS A 75 1.10 8.03 4.18
C LYS A 75 0.88 6.63 3.58
N GLU A 76 1.86 5.74 3.69
CA GLU A 76 1.76 4.36 3.19
C GLU A 76 0.59 3.62 3.86
N THR A 77 0.45 3.75 5.18
CA THR A 77 -0.65 3.14 5.94
C THR A 77 -2.01 3.69 5.49
N GLU A 78 -2.12 4.99 5.28
CA GLU A 78 -3.37 5.60 4.77
C GLU A 78 -3.68 5.17 3.34
N MET A 79 -2.67 5.07 2.46
CA MET A 79 -2.86 4.58 1.09
C MET A 79 -3.36 3.13 1.06
N ARG A 80 -2.82 2.25 1.90
CA ARG A 80 -3.32 0.86 2.05
C ARG A 80 -4.76 0.83 2.57
N ARG A 81 -5.09 1.66 3.55
CA ARG A 81 -6.46 1.77 4.07
C ARG A 81 -7.44 2.22 2.97
N LEU A 82 -7.07 3.22 2.18
CA LEU A 82 -7.87 3.71 1.06
C LEU A 82 -8.01 2.65 -0.05
N PHE A 83 -6.96 1.89 -0.31
CA PHE A 83 -6.96 0.80 -1.28
C PHE A 83 -7.93 -0.32 -0.87
N HIS A 84 -7.88 -0.77 0.40
CA HIS A 84 -8.84 -1.76 0.89
C HIS A 84 -10.28 -1.24 0.86
N LYS A 85 -10.50 0.05 1.18
CA LYS A 85 -11.81 0.68 1.00
C LYS A 85 -12.26 0.62 -0.45
N MET A 86 -11.37 0.96 -1.39
CA MET A 86 -11.65 0.91 -2.84
C MET A 86 -12.08 -0.49 -3.31
N LEU A 87 -11.39 -1.54 -2.84
CA LEU A 87 -11.75 -2.93 -3.15
C LEU A 87 -13.12 -3.30 -2.59
N ASN A 88 -13.35 -3.04 -1.29
CA ASN A 88 -14.58 -3.44 -0.60
C ASN A 88 -15.83 -2.72 -1.12
N GLU A 89 -15.69 -1.46 -1.52
CA GLU A 89 -16.79 -0.63 -2.02
C GLU A 89 -16.83 -0.58 -3.56
N GLU A 90 -15.99 -1.35 -4.25
CA GLU A 90 -15.89 -1.41 -5.71
C GLU A 90 -15.73 -0.02 -6.36
N LEU A 91 -14.90 0.85 -5.76
CA LEU A 91 -14.75 2.24 -6.17
C LEU A 91 -13.85 2.38 -7.42
N PHE A 92 -14.31 1.82 -8.53
CA PHE A 92 -13.65 1.88 -9.83
C PHE A 92 -14.55 2.54 -10.86
N THR A 93 -13.93 3.22 -11.81
CA THR A 93 -14.56 3.81 -12.98
C THR A 93 -13.80 3.36 -14.23
N TYR A 94 -14.52 3.16 -15.34
CA TYR A 94 -13.92 2.75 -16.60
C TYR A 94 -14.19 3.80 -17.67
N TYR A 95 -13.14 4.23 -18.35
CA TYR A 95 -13.20 5.02 -19.56
C TYR A 95 -13.07 4.10 -20.75
N PHE A 96 -13.78 4.40 -21.83
CA PHE A 96 -13.79 3.60 -23.04
C PHE A 96 -13.10 4.37 -24.16
N GLN A 97 -11.91 3.90 -24.54
CA GLN A 97 -11.14 4.48 -25.63
C GLN A 97 -11.49 3.75 -26.94
N PRO A 98 -11.96 4.47 -27.98
CA PRO A 98 -12.31 3.82 -29.25
C PRO A 98 -11.06 3.31 -29.98
N ILE A 99 -11.18 2.10 -30.52
CA ILE A 99 -10.23 1.48 -31.45
C ILE A 99 -10.90 1.54 -32.82
N VAL A 100 -10.26 2.24 -33.75
CA VAL A 100 -10.83 2.49 -35.09
C VAL A 100 -10.17 1.60 -36.14
N SER A 101 -10.97 1.22 -37.13
CA SER A 101 -10.50 0.52 -38.33
C SER A 101 -9.60 1.46 -39.17
N ALA A 102 -8.41 0.99 -39.53
CA ALA A 102 -7.50 1.74 -40.39
C ALA A 102 -8.02 1.84 -41.86
N THR A 103 -9.00 1.01 -42.23
CA THR A 103 -9.53 0.95 -43.59
C THR A 103 -10.56 2.04 -43.89
N ASP A 104 -11.46 2.29 -42.94
CA ASP A 104 -12.63 3.16 -43.16
C ASP A 104 -12.90 4.14 -42.01
N GLY A 105 -12.07 4.09 -40.91
CA GLY A 105 -12.24 4.97 -39.75
C GLY A 105 -13.44 4.62 -38.86
N SER A 106 -14.14 3.53 -39.12
CA SER A 106 -15.24 3.09 -38.25
C SER A 106 -14.73 2.59 -36.90
N ILE A 107 -15.55 2.69 -35.85
CA ILE A 107 -15.21 2.14 -34.54
C ILE A 107 -15.35 0.62 -34.61
N TYR A 108 -14.26 -0.08 -34.37
CA TYR A 108 -14.19 -1.54 -34.32
C TYR A 108 -14.39 -2.09 -32.90
N ALA A 109 -13.86 -1.39 -31.91
CA ALA A 109 -13.87 -1.83 -30.52
C ALA A 109 -13.68 -0.64 -29.56
N TYR A 110 -13.82 -0.92 -28.29
CA TYR A 110 -13.43 -0.02 -27.20
C TYR A 110 -12.47 -0.72 -26.25
N GLU A 111 -11.44 -0.01 -25.80
CA GLU A 111 -10.58 -0.44 -24.71
C GLU A 111 -11.09 0.12 -23.39
N ALA A 112 -11.32 -0.75 -22.40
CA ALA A 112 -11.68 -0.35 -21.05
C ALA A 112 -10.44 0.04 -20.23
N LEU A 113 -10.37 1.29 -19.84
CA LEU A 113 -9.27 1.87 -19.07
C LEU A 113 -9.72 2.16 -17.65
N MET A 114 -9.24 1.35 -16.70
CA MET A 114 -9.56 1.48 -15.29
C MET A 114 -9.06 2.80 -14.69
N ARG A 115 -9.85 3.37 -13.79
CA ARG A 115 -9.48 4.49 -12.90
C ARG A 115 -10.06 4.22 -11.52
N GLY A 116 -9.32 4.61 -10.49
CA GLY A 116 -9.88 4.61 -9.13
C GLY A 116 -10.82 5.80 -8.92
N ASN A 117 -11.89 5.57 -8.20
CA ASN A 117 -12.87 6.60 -7.84
C ASN A 117 -12.62 7.14 -6.41
N LEU A 118 -11.35 7.30 -6.05
CA LEU A 118 -10.90 8.01 -4.85
C LEU A 118 -9.86 9.06 -5.24
N PRO A 119 -9.96 10.31 -4.76
CA PRO A 119 -9.03 11.39 -5.17
C PRO A 119 -7.55 11.06 -4.96
N ALA A 120 -7.22 10.26 -3.93
CA ALA A 120 -5.86 9.86 -3.62
C ALA A 120 -5.38 8.64 -4.42
N LEU A 121 -6.30 7.88 -5.04
CA LEU A 121 -6.03 6.62 -5.76
C LEU A 121 -6.81 6.59 -7.08
N THR A 122 -6.41 7.42 -8.03
CA THR A 122 -7.04 7.49 -9.36
C THR A 122 -6.25 6.73 -10.42
N ARG A 123 -4.93 6.60 -10.26
CA ARG A 123 -4.02 6.07 -11.26
C ARG A 123 -3.94 4.55 -11.22
N PRO A 124 -4.10 3.87 -12.38
CA PRO A 124 -4.02 2.41 -12.47
C PRO A 124 -2.70 1.82 -11.98
N ASP A 125 -1.56 2.46 -12.31
CA ASP A 125 -0.24 2.00 -11.90
C ASP A 125 -0.07 1.96 -10.38
N GLN A 126 -0.58 2.96 -9.66
CA GLN A 126 -0.57 2.98 -8.19
C GLN A 126 -1.47 1.91 -7.58
N ILE A 127 -2.66 1.69 -8.19
CA ILE A 127 -3.60 0.67 -7.75
C ILE A 127 -2.99 -0.73 -7.92
N LEU A 128 -2.38 -1.00 -9.09
CA LEU A 128 -1.72 -2.27 -9.38
C LEU A 128 -0.51 -2.52 -8.49
N GLN A 129 0.27 -1.47 -8.20
CA GLN A 129 1.39 -1.58 -7.27
C GLN A 129 0.91 -1.98 -5.87
N LEU A 130 -0.12 -1.31 -5.33
CA LEU A 130 -0.70 -1.66 -4.03
C LEU A 130 -1.29 -3.07 -4.03
N ALA A 131 -1.98 -3.48 -5.11
CA ALA A 131 -2.50 -4.83 -5.26
C ALA A 131 -1.39 -5.90 -5.27
N HIS A 132 -0.25 -5.58 -5.85
CA HIS A 132 0.93 -6.45 -5.81
C HIS A 132 1.52 -6.54 -4.39
N GLU A 133 1.69 -5.39 -3.71
CA GLU A 133 2.22 -5.34 -2.33
C GLU A 133 1.32 -6.05 -1.31
N GLU A 134 -0.01 -6.05 -1.54
CA GLU A 134 -1.03 -6.70 -0.70
C GLU A 134 -1.40 -8.12 -1.20
N GLU A 135 -0.69 -8.64 -2.21
CA GLU A 135 -0.88 -9.99 -2.79
C GLU A 135 -2.32 -10.26 -3.28
N CYS A 136 -3.02 -9.23 -3.77
CA CYS A 136 -4.43 -9.31 -4.20
C CYS A 136 -4.68 -8.87 -5.65
N LEU A 137 -3.68 -9.00 -6.53
CA LEU A 137 -3.82 -8.71 -7.98
C LEU A 137 -5.01 -9.46 -8.62
N HIS A 138 -5.27 -10.69 -8.20
CA HIS A 138 -6.39 -11.50 -8.70
C HIS A 138 -7.77 -10.88 -8.39
N GLU A 139 -7.90 -10.14 -7.27
CA GLU A 139 -9.14 -9.43 -6.95
C GLU A 139 -9.36 -8.24 -7.89
N ILE A 140 -8.29 -7.49 -8.20
CA ILE A 140 -8.35 -6.40 -9.19
C ILE A 140 -8.72 -6.97 -10.56
N GLU A 141 -8.13 -8.07 -10.98
CA GLU A 141 -8.46 -8.70 -12.28
C GLU A 141 -9.94 -9.09 -12.35
N ARG A 142 -10.43 -9.80 -11.34
CA ARG A 142 -11.83 -10.20 -11.24
C ARG A 142 -12.78 -9.00 -11.27
N LEU A 143 -12.50 -7.96 -10.47
CA LEU A 143 -13.29 -6.73 -10.44
C LEU A 143 -13.26 -6.01 -11.78
N THR A 144 -12.08 -5.92 -12.41
CA THR A 144 -11.91 -5.27 -13.72
C THR A 144 -12.75 -5.95 -14.79
N MET A 145 -12.71 -7.28 -14.87
CA MET A 145 -13.52 -8.04 -15.84
C MET A 145 -15.02 -7.79 -15.64
N PHE A 146 -15.50 -7.87 -14.40
CA PHE A 146 -16.91 -7.72 -14.08
C PHE A 146 -17.39 -6.26 -14.25
N LEU A 147 -16.70 -5.31 -13.63
CA LEU A 147 -17.14 -3.91 -13.59
C LEU A 147 -16.95 -3.21 -14.93
N SER A 148 -15.94 -3.54 -15.73
CA SER A 148 -15.79 -2.99 -17.07
C SER A 148 -16.92 -3.44 -17.99
N ALA A 149 -17.30 -4.73 -17.96
CA ALA A 149 -18.43 -5.24 -18.74
C ALA A 149 -19.75 -4.59 -18.34
N LYS A 150 -20.02 -4.45 -17.03
CA LYS A 150 -21.19 -3.76 -16.49
C LYS A 150 -21.24 -2.28 -16.91
N SER A 151 -20.12 -1.59 -16.81
CA SER A 151 -19.98 -0.19 -17.20
C SER A 151 -20.14 -0.02 -18.71
N TYR A 152 -19.62 -0.96 -19.51
CA TYR A 152 -19.76 -0.96 -20.96
C TYR A 152 -21.20 -1.13 -21.40
N ALA A 153 -21.96 -2.04 -20.80
CA ALA A 153 -23.37 -2.20 -21.08
C ALA A 153 -24.18 -0.90 -20.82
N THR A 154 -23.85 -0.18 -19.74
CA THR A 154 -24.43 1.13 -19.47
C THR A 154 -24.01 2.17 -20.50
N PHE A 155 -22.72 2.18 -20.88
CA PHE A 155 -22.17 3.08 -21.89
C PHE A 155 -22.87 2.91 -23.26
N LEU A 156 -23.05 1.68 -23.71
CA LEU A 156 -23.75 1.38 -24.96
C LEU A 156 -25.19 1.93 -24.94
N SER A 157 -25.92 1.70 -23.86
CA SER A 157 -27.32 2.12 -23.73
C SER A 157 -27.47 3.64 -23.68
N THR A 158 -26.55 4.37 -23.07
CA THR A 158 -26.60 5.82 -22.91
C THR A 158 -26.14 6.58 -24.15
N HIS A 159 -25.22 6.02 -24.95
CA HIS A 159 -24.66 6.68 -26.13
C HIS A 159 -25.27 6.22 -27.45
N GLN A 160 -26.31 5.37 -27.42
CA GLN A 160 -27.01 4.85 -28.62
C GLN A 160 -26.02 4.20 -29.62
N ILE A 161 -25.00 3.49 -29.11
CA ILE A 161 -24.01 2.79 -29.92
C ILE A 161 -24.63 1.50 -30.43
N ARG A 162 -24.26 1.04 -31.63
CA ARG A 162 -24.87 -0.12 -32.28
C ARG A 162 -24.82 -1.41 -31.46
N GLY A 163 -23.75 -1.59 -30.64
CA GLY A 163 -23.64 -2.70 -29.71
C GLY A 163 -22.99 -3.97 -30.31
N ASP A 164 -22.47 -3.86 -31.54
CA ASP A 164 -21.70 -4.88 -32.22
C ASP A 164 -20.17 -4.68 -32.08
N GLU A 165 -19.77 -3.54 -31.45
CA GLU A 165 -18.37 -3.23 -31.15
C GLU A 165 -17.84 -4.12 -30.01
N LEU A 166 -16.60 -4.57 -30.15
CA LEU A 166 -15.94 -5.40 -29.15
C LEU A 166 -15.46 -4.59 -27.96
N LEU A 167 -15.38 -5.24 -26.80
CA LEU A 167 -14.76 -4.68 -25.60
C LEU A 167 -13.41 -5.36 -25.35
N PHE A 168 -12.33 -4.58 -25.31
CA PHE A 168 -11.00 -5.02 -24.89
C PHE A 168 -10.82 -4.66 -23.42
N VAL A 169 -10.44 -5.66 -22.64
CA VAL A 169 -10.14 -5.51 -21.21
C VAL A 169 -8.70 -6.00 -20.98
N ASN A 170 -7.89 -5.17 -20.34
CA ASN A 170 -6.52 -5.52 -20.03
C ASN A 170 -6.50 -6.60 -18.92
N SER A 171 -5.92 -7.76 -19.23
CA SER A 171 -5.64 -8.80 -18.25
C SER A 171 -4.33 -8.51 -17.55
N ILE A 172 -4.29 -8.77 -16.23
CA ILE A 172 -3.09 -8.68 -15.43
C ILE A 172 -2.41 -10.05 -15.57
N ALA A 173 -1.26 -10.09 -16.26
CA ALA A 173 -0.46 -11.30 -16.32
C ALA A 173 0.03 -11.63 -14.89
N SER A 174 -0.72 -12.44 -14.17
CA SER A 174 -0.25 -13.04 -12.92
C SER A 174 0.89 -13.98 -13.27
N GLN A 175 2.10 -13.67 -12.86
CA GLN A 175 3.20 -14.62 -12.88
C GLN A 175 2.86 -15.71 -11.85
N TYR A 176 2.47 -16.87 -12.34
CA TYR A 176 2.35 -18.10 -11.58
C TYR A 176 3.76 -18.63 -11.24
#